data_fcc4e3bfa4dd36082a43d92a2b823a89
#
_entry.id   fcc4e3bfa4dd36082a43d92a2b823a89
#
_cell.length_a   1.000
_cell.length_b   1.000
_cell.length_c   1.000
_cell.angle_alpha   90.00
_cell.angle_beta   90.00
_cell.angle_gamma   90.00
#
_symmetry.space_group_name_H-M   'P 1'
#
loop_
_entity.id
_entity.type
_entity.pdbx_description
1 polymer ?
#
loop_
_entity_poly.entity_id
_entity_poly.type
_entity_poly.pdbx_seq_one_letter_code
_entity_poly.pdbx_strand_id
1 'polypeptide(L)'
;HENIFYYITTMNENYSHPEMPKDCEDGILKGMYKIKESSSSKEAKIQLLGSGTILREMMAASDILKKEYQVDSEVWSVTSFNELRKNGIEVERQNLLNPSETNKKSYIEECLGKQQGPILAATDYMRINADQIRSFTKKSFYSLGTDGYGRSDTRKNLRSFFEVDKEHIVAYSLSAVSYTHLTLPTTSAV
;
A
#
# COMPACT_ATOMS: atom_id res chain seq x y z
N HIS A 1 1.00 33.89 -13.94
CA HIS A 1 2.24 33.10 -14.03
C HIS A 1 2.58 32.61 -12.64
N GLU A 2 2.49 31.31 -12.42
CA GLU A 2 2.94 30.67 -11.19
C GLU A 2 4.45 30.42 -11.29
N ASN A 3 5.21 30.76 -10.27
CA ASN A 3 6.64 30.46 -10.18
C ASN A 3 6.81 29.00 -9.76
N ILE A 4 6.69 28.08 -10.70
CA ILE A 4 6.80 26.64 -10.48
C ILE A 4 7.95 26.10 -11.32
N PHE A 5 8.73 25.19 -10.75
CA PHE A 5 9.66 24.34 -11.47
C PHE A 5 9.42 22.88 -11.11
N TYR A 6 9.73 21.98 -12.03
CA TYR A 6 9.59 20.55 -11.83
C TYR A 6 10.95 19.89 -11.83
N TYR A 7 11.20 19.02 -10.84
CA TYR A 7 12.31 18.10 -10.84
C TYR A 7 11.74 16.69 -11.03
N ILE A 8 12.03 16.08 -12.18
CA ILE A 8 11.45 14.79 -12.56
C ILE A 8 12.57 13.77 -12.64
N THR A 9 12.49 12.73 -11.81
CA THR A 9 13.36 11.56 -11.91
C THR A 9 12.75 10.55 -12.87
N THR A 10 13.56 10.04 -13.80
CA THR A 10 13.13 8.99 -14.72
C THR A 10 13.97 7.75 -14.53
N MET A 11 13.38 6.59 -14.81
CA MET A 11 14.07 5.31 -14.76
C MET A 11 14.85 5.09 -16.06
N ASN A 12 15.99 4.43 -15.98
CA ASN A 12 16.80 4.04 -17.14
C ASN A 12 16.37 2.71 -17.78
N GLU A 13 15.22 2.20 -17.43
CA GLU A 13 14.66 0.95 -17.93
C GLU A 13 13.19 1.16 -18.33
N ASN A 14 12.80 0.59 -19.46
CA ASN A 14 11.43 0.68 -19.92
C ASN A 14 10.56 -0.37 -19.25
N TYR A 15 9.45 0.06 -18.66
CA TYR A 15 8.44 -0.80 -18.07
C TYR A 15 7.10 -0.60 -18.80
N SER A 16 6.39 -1.71 -19.05
CA SER A 16 4.98 -1.61 -19.42
C SER A 16 4.18 -1.15 -18.19
N HIS A 17 3.49 -0.04 -18.32
CA HIS A 17 2.55 0.42 -17.32
C HIS A 17 1.20 -0.28 -17.48
N PRO A 18 0.51 -0.61 -16.39
CA PRO A 18 -0.89 -1.00 -16.48
C PRO A 18 -1.73 0.16 -17.03
N GLU A 19 -2.83 -0.18 -17.68
CA GLU A 19 -3.78 0.82 -18.15
C GLU A 19 -4.31 1.64 -16.95
N MET A 20 -4.46 2.95 -17.16
CA MET A 20 -5.02 3.84 -16.13
C MET A 20 -6.52 3.56 -15.97
N PRO A 21 -7.00 3.20 -14.76
CA PRO A 21 -8.42 3.02 -14.52
C PRO A 21 -9.20 4.32 -14.80
N LYS A 22 -10.48 4.17 -15.14
CA LYS A 22 -11.38 5.33 -15.27
C LYS A 22 -11.60 6.00 -13.91
N ASP A 23 -11.77 7.31 -13.93
CA ASP A 23 -12.14 8.12 -12.76
C ASP A 23 -11.12 8.03 -11.59
N CYS A 24 -9.83 7.79 -11.89
CA CYS A 24 -8.79 7.69 -10.87
C CYS A 24 -7.93 8.97 -10.73
N GLU A 25 -8.21 10.03 -11.49
CA GLU A 25 -7.43 11.27 -11.53
C GLU A 25 -7.33 11.92 -10.14
N ASP A 26 -8.43 12.02 -9.43
CA ASP A 26 -8.48 12.54 -8.07
C ASP A 26 -7.61 11.69 -7.13
N GLY A 27 -7.64 10.38 -7.28
CA GLY A 27 -6.81 9.46 -6.49
C GLY A 27 -5.33 9.64 -6.77
N ILE A 28 -4.95 9.87 -8.03
CA ILE A 28 -3.57 10.17 -8.42
C ILE A 28 -3.08 11.42 -7.69
N LEU A 29 -3.88 12.49 -7.67
CA LEU A 29 -3.54 13.75 -7.00
C LEU A 29 -3.54 13.63 -5.47
N LYS A 30 -4.45 12.85 -4.89
CA LYS A 30 -4.54 12.61 -3.44
C LYS A 30 -3.49 11.62 -2.91
N GLY A 31 -2.76 10.94 -3.79
CA GLY A 31 -1.62 10.10 -3.44
C GLY A 31 -1.82 8.59 -3.58
N MET A 32 -3.02 8.07 -3.85
CA MET A 32 -3.25 6.67 -4.16
C MET A 32 -4.57 6.41 -4.86
N TYR A 33 -4.63 5.34 -5.65
CA TYR A 33 -5.85 4.85 -6.27
C TYR A 33 -5.82 3.33 -6.40
N LYS A 34 -7.01 2.71 -6.46
CA LYS A 34 -7.13 1.26 -6.61
C LYS A 34 -6.93 0.89 -8.09
N ILE A 35 -6.06 -0.08 -8.36
CA ILE A 35 -5.78 -0.58 -9.70
C ILE A 35 -6.33 -1.99 -9.93
N LYS A 36 -6.54 -2.76 -8.87
CA LYS A 36 -7.12 -4.11 -8.94
C LYS A 36 -8.10 -4.34 -7.80
N GLU A 37 -9.31 -4.73 -8.15
CA GLU A 37 -10.36 -5.10 -7.21
C GLU A 37 -10.20 -6.54 -6.71
N SER A 38 -10.71 -6.80 -5.51
CA SER A 38 -10.89 -8.15 -4.99
C SER A 38 -11.99 -8.87 -5.79
N SER A 39 -11.73 -10.11 -6.15
CA SER A 39 -12.64 -10.93 -6.98
C SER A 39 -13.56 -11.84 -6.16
N SER A 40 -13.32 -12.02 -4.87
CA SER A 40 -14.06 -12.95 -4.00
C SER A 40 -14.51 -12.29 -2.69
N SER A 41 -15.67 -12.66 -2.19
CA SER A 41 -16.19 -12.23 -0.89
C SER A 41 -15.85 -13.20 0.26
N LYS A 42 -15.42 -14.43 -0.05
CA LYS A 42 -15.28 -15.52 0.92
C LYS A 42 -13.82 -15.87 1.28
N GLU A 43 -12.86 -15.36 0.54
CA GLU A 43 -11.45 -15.66 0.76
C GLU A 43 -10.82 -14.71 1.77
N ALA A 44 -9.72 -15.15 2.38
CA ALA A 44 -8.87 -14.26 3.16
C ALA A 44 -8.37 -13.10 2.28
N LYS A 45 -8.32 -11.91 2.85
CA LYS A 45 -8.03 -10.68 2.08
C LYS A 45 -6.84 -9.91 2.62
N ILE A 46 -6.16 -9.23 1.71
CA ILE A 46 -5.07 -8.31 2.01
C ILE A 46 -5.12 -7.10 1.09
N GLN A 47 -4.69 -5.95 1.61
CA GLN A 47 -4.55 -4.70 0.86
C GLN A 47 -3.07 -4.51 0.49
N LEU A 48 -2.74 -4.55 -0.79
CA LEU A 48 -1.37 -4.41 -1.31
C LEU A 48 -1.17 -3.00 -1.86
N LEU A 49 -0.28 -2.23 -1.26
CA LEU A 49 0.05 -0.86 -1.64
C LEU A 49 1.43 -0.81 -2.27
N GLY A 50 1.52 -0.53 -3.57
CA GLY A 50 2.79 -0.45 -4.28
C GLY A 50 3.08 0.93 -4.83
N SER A 51 4.33 1.41 -4.70
CA SER A 51 4.78 2.65 -5.32
C SER A 51 5.82 2.41 -6.41
N GLY A 52 5.83 3.27 -7.43
CA GLY A 52 6.80 3.20 -8.51
C GLY A 52 6.85 1.82 -9.18
N THR A 53 8.04 1.30 -9.42
CA THR A 53 8.23 -0.01 -10.08
C THR A 53 7.83 -1.20 -9.22
N ILE A 54 7.75 -1.03 -7.90
CA ILE A 54 7.34 -2.09 -6.96
C ILE A 54 5.84 -2.41 -7.10
N LEU A 55 5.04 -1.50 -7.65
CA LEU A 55 3.65 -1.82 -7.99
C LEU A 55 3.53 -3.08 -8.87
N ARG A 56 4.47 -3.31 -9.78
CA ARG A 56 4.48 -4.52 -10.63
C ARG A 56 4.73 -5.78 -9.83
N GLU A 57 5.61 -5.72 -8.83
CA GLU A 57 5.85 -6.83 -7.91
C GLU A 57 4.59 -7.11 -7.06
N MET A 58 3.89 -6.06 -6.62
CA MET A 58 2.60 -6.20 -5.91
C MET A 58 1.52 -6.87 -6.77
N MET A 59 1.41 -6.48 -8.04
CA MET A 59 0.46 -7.09 -8.98
C MET A 59 0.78 -8.56 -9.21
N ALA A 60 2.06 -8.90 -9.44
CA ALA A 60 2.50 -10.27 -9.62
C ALA A 60 2.29 -11.11 -8.35
N ALA A 61 2.57 -10.56 -7.17
CA ALA A 61 2.30 -11.21 -5.89
C ALA A 61 0.80 -11.46 -5.67
N SER A 62 -0.04 -10.49 -6.03
CA SER A 62 -1.51 -10.64 -5.99
C SER A 62 -1.99 -11.83 -6.82
N ASP A 63 -1.42 -12.04 -8.01
CA ASP A 63 -1.78 -13.17 -8.87
C ASP A 63 -1.34 -14.51 -8.27
N ILE A 64 -0.14 -14.58 -7.69
CA ILE A 64 0.36 -15.77 -6.98
C ILE A 64 -0.50 -16.08 -5.76
N LEU A 65 -0.77 -15.09 -4.91
CA LEU A 65 -1.61 -15.23 -3.72
C LEU A 65 -2.97 -15.82 -4.06
N LYS A 66 -3.60 -15.31 -5.12
CA LYS A 66 -4.91 -15.80 -5.57
C LYS A 66 -4.84 -17.22 -6.08
N LYS A 67 -3.89 -17.51 -6.98
CA LYS A 67 -3.81 -18.77 -7.71
C LYS A 67 -3.35 -19.94 -6.84
N GLU A 68 -2.38 -19.70 -5.96
CA GLU A 68 -1.69 -20.77 -5.24
C GLU A 68 -2.15 -20.89 -3.78
N TYR A 69 -2.58 -19.77 -3.17
CA TYR A 69 -2.88 -19.72 -1.72
C TYR A 69 -4.33 -19.37 -1.40
N GLN A 70 -5.17 -19.11 -2.39
CA GLN A 70 -6.58 -18.70 -2.19
C GLN A 70 -6.72 -17.46 -1.28
N VAL A 71 -5.73 -16.59 -1.31
CA VAL A 71 -5.77 -15.28 -0.66
C VAL A 71 -6.08 -14.24 -1.71
N ASP A 72 -7.20 -13.56 -1.55
CA ASP A 72 -7.60 -12.49 -2.47
C ASP A 72 -7.00 -11.15 -2.03
N SER A 73 -6.75 -10.26 -2.96
CA SER A 73 -6.13 -8.98 -2.67
C SER A 73 -6.70 -7.85 -3.51
N GLU A 74 -6.73 -6.68 -2.92
CA GLU A 74 -6.89 -5.43 -3.66
C GLU A 74 -5.53 -4.78 -3.82
N VAL A 75 -5.22 -4.29 -5.02
CA VAL A 75 -3.94 -3.63 -5.29
C VAL A 75 -4.15 -2.15 -5.51
N TRP A 76 -3.37 -1.35 -4.81
CA TRP A 76 -3.39 0.10 -4.83
C TRP A 76 -2.08 0.64 -5.38
N SER A 77 -2.17 1.53 -6.34
CA SER A 77 -1.04 2.32 -6.82
C SER A 77 -0.87 3.54 -5.94
N VAL A 78 0.25 3.63 -5.22
CA VAL A 78 0.57 4.79 -4.38
C VAL A 78 1.44 5.74 -5.19
N THR A 79 0.87 6.87 -5.57
CA THR A 79 1.56 7.92 -6.32
C THR A 79 2.36 8.85 -5.40
N SER A 80 1.91 9.03 -4.14
CA SER A 80 2.62 9.85 -3.17
C SER A 80 2.27 9.52 -1.73
N PHE A 81 3.16 8.85 -1.03
CA PHE A 81 3.07 8.69 0.43
C PHE A 81 3.09 10.03 1.17
N ASN A 82 3.78 11.03 0.62
CA ASN A 82 3.86 12.35 1.24
C ASN A 82 2.52 13.09 1.22
N GLU A 83 1.78 13.06 0.11
CA GLU A 83 0.46 13.68 0.03
C GLU A 83 -0.55 12.97 0.95
N LEU A 84 -0.50 11.64 1.03
CA LEU A 84 -1.31 10.88 1.97
C LEU A 84 -1.02 11.27 3.42
N ARG A 85 0.26 11.43 3.78
CA ARG A 85 0.67 11.88 5.12
C ARG A 85 0.22 13.30 5.41
N LYS A 86 0.40 14.25 4.48
CA LYS A 86 -0.05 15.63 4.63
C LYS A 86 -1.55 15.71 4.91
N ASN A 87 -2.34 14.99 4.11
CA ASN A 87 -3.78 14.91 4.30
C ASN A 87 -4.12 14.33 5.68
N GLY A 88 -3.46 13.24 6.10
CA GLY A 88 -3.67 12.62 7.40
C GLY A 88 -3.42 13.59 8.56
N ILE A 89 -2.28 14.27 8.55
CA ILE A 89 -1.92 15.27 9.58
C ILE A 89 -2.92 16.43 9.63
N GLU A 90 -3.33 16.95 8.47
CA GLU A 90 -4.28 18.06 8.41
C GLU A 90 -5.65 17.65 8.96
N VAL A 91 -6.12 16.46 8.64
CA VAL A 91 -7.38 15.93 9.16
C VAL A 91 -7.32 15.70 10.67
N GLU A 92 -6.23 15.13 11.19
CA GLU A 92 -6.03 14.98 12.64
C GLU A 92 -6.05 16.35 13.34
N ARG A 93 -5.35 17.34 12.78
CA ARG A 93 -5.32 18.69 13.31
C ARG A 93 -6.72 19.33 13.33
N GLN A 94 -7.48 19.17 12.23
CA GLN A 94 -8.85 19.70 12.16
C GLN A 94 -9.76 19.05 13.20
N ASN A 95 -9.70 17.74 13.39
CA ASN A 95 -10.49 17.02 14.39
C ASN A 95 -10.13 17.43 15.82
N LEU A 96 -8.84 17.67 16.11
CA LEU A 96 -8.40 18.17 17.42
C LEU A 96 -8.89 19.59 17.73
N LEU A 97 -8.92 20.47 16.72
CA LEU A 97 -9.34 21.86 16.89
C LEU A 97 -10.87 22.00 16.93
N ASN A 98 -11.62 21.05 16.43
CA ASN A 98 -13.09 21.10 16.34
C ASN A 98 -13.73 19.83 16.96
N PRO A 99 -13.55 19.57 18.25
CA PRO A 99 -13.98 18.32 18.89
C PRO A 99 -15.51 18.15 18.95
N SER A 100 -16.27 19.20 18.72
CA SER A 100 -17.75 19.19 18.67
C SER A 100 -18.30 18.83 17.30
N GLU A 101 -17.47 18.80 16.26
CA GLU A 101 -17.88 18.41 14.91
C GLU A 101 -17.71 16.89 14.71
N THR A 102 -18.40 16.35 13.68
CA THR A 102 -18.19 14.97 13.27
C THR A 102 -16.75 14.79 12.79
N ASN A 103 -16.05 13.81 13.37
CA ASN A 103 -14.68 13.50 12.99
C ASN A 103 -14.57 13.25 11.48
N LYS A 104 -13.75 14.05 10.82
CA LYS A 104 -13.38 13.88 9.42
C LYS A 104 -12.46 12.69 9.29
N LYS A 105 -12.54 12.01 8.14
CA LYS A 105 -11.65 10.90 7.80
C LYS A 105 -10.54 11.38 6.88
N SER A 106 -9.34 10.85 7.09
CA SER A 106 -8.26 11.02 6.13
C SER A 106 -8.57 10.24 4.83
N TYR A 107 -7.96 10.65 3.73
CA TYR A 107 -8.14 9.97 2.46
C TYR A 107 -7.74 8.48 2.52
N ILE A 108 -6.72 8.14 3.28
CA ILE A 108 -6.36 6.74 3.57
C ILE A 108 -7.50 6.00 4.27
N GLU A 109 -8.11 6.62 5.28
CA GLU A 109 -9.23 6.00 6.01
C GLU A 109 -10.49 5.89 5.14
N GLU A 110 -10.71 6.83 4.22
CA GLU A 110 -11.78 6.73 3.22
C GLU A 110 -11.57 5.54 2.28
N CYS A 111 -10.35 5.38 1.75
CA CYS A 111 -10.00 4.31 0.82
C CYS A 111 -9.97 2.93 1.48
N LEU A 112 -9.27 2.80 2.62
CA LEU A 112 -8.91 1.51 3.21
C LEU A 112 -9.79 1.15 4.42
N GLY A 113 -10.48 2.10 5.03
CA GLY A 113 -11.20 1.87 6.30
C GLY A 113 -12.28 0.80 6.21
N LYS A 114 -12.97 0.69 5.08
CA LYS A 114 -14.03 -0.30 4.84
C LYS A 114 -13.51 -1.59 4.19
N GLN A 115 -12.28 -1.61 3.69
CA GLN A 115 -11.71 -2.79 3.05
C GLN A 115 -11.38 -3.89 4.07
N GLN A 116 -11.28 -5.12 3.63
CA GLN A 116 -10.96 -6.25 4.51
C GLN A 116 -9.47 -6.58 4.51
N GLY A 117 -8.99 -7.18 5.60
CA GLY A 117 -7.63 -7.66 5.75
C GLY A 117 -6.60 -6.63 6.19
N PRO A 118 -5.37 -7.09 6.46
CA PRO A 118 -4.22 -6.23 6.77
C PRO A 118 -3.75 -5.46 5.55
N ILE A 119 -2.88 -4.49 5.78
CA ILE A 119 -2.23 -3.69 4.73
C ILE A 119 -0.76 -4.09 4.66
N LEU A 120 -0.26 -4.35 3.45
CA LEU A 120 1.16 -4.47 3.14
C LEU A 120 1.53 -3.43 2.10
N ALA A 121 2.40 -2.50 2.48
CA ALA A 121 2.94 -1.48 1.59
C ALA A 121 4.38 -1.81 1.19
N ALA A 122 4.75 -1.63 -0.08
CA ALA A 122 6.13 -1.78 -0.52
C ALA A 122 6.57 -0.66 -1.46
N THR A 123 7.83 -0.31 -1.34
CA THR A 123 8.47 0.78 -2.08
C THR A 123 9.92 0.41 -2.38
N ASP A 124 10.50 1.02 -3.42
CA ASP A 124 11.94 0.98 -3.73
C ASP A 124 12.74 2.08 -3.01
N TYR A 125 12.07 2.88 -2.19
CA TYR A 125 12.70 3.77 -1.20
C TYR A 125 12.88 3.07 0.15
N MET A 126 13.47 3.76 1.13
CA MET A 126 13.54 3.28 2.51
C MET A 126 12.14 2.97 3.04
N ARG A 127 12.02 1.91 3.85
CA ARG A 127 10.75 1.45 4.43
C ARG A 127 9.98 2.56 5.16
N ILE A 128 10.69 3.49 5.78
CA ILE A 128 10.10 4.65 6.47
C ILE A 128 9.22 5.50 5.53
N ASN A 129 9.49 5.48 4.21
CA ASN A 129 8.69 6.20 3.24
C ASN A 129 7.25 5.64 3.15
N ALA A 130 7.07 4.34 3.26
CA ALA A 130 5.74 3.73 3.35
C ALA A 130 5.17 3.81 4.79
N ASP A 131 6.02 3.67 5.81
CA ASP A 131 5.61 3.71 7.21
C ASP A 131 4.99 5.04 7.66
N GLN A 132 5.30 6.14 6.99
CA GLN A 132 4.78 7.46 7.35
C GLN A 132 3.24 7.58 7.30
N ILE A 133 2.55 6.62 6.68
CA ILE A 133 1.08 6.59 6.62
C ILE A 133 0.45 5.63 7.63
N ARG A 134 1.24 4.88 8.37
CA ARG A 134 0.79 3.84 9.32
C ARG A 134 -0.19 4.36 10.36
N SER A 135 0.06 5.53 10.93
CA SER A 135 -0.77 6.13 11.99
C SER A 135 -2.18 6.52 11.52
N PHE A 136 -2.39 6.70 10.22
CA PHE A 136 -3.67 7.11 9.64
C PHE A 136 -4.58 5.94 9.26
N THR A 137 -4.23 4.73 9.67
CA THR A 137 -5.08 3.55 9.50
C THR A 137 -5.20 2.78 10.82
N LYS A 138 -6.38 2.21 11.07
CA LYS A 138 -6.66 1.37 12.25
C LYS A 138 -6.36 -0.12 12.00
N LYS A 139 -5.86 -0.44 10.81
CA LYS A 139 -5.57 -1.82 10.40
C LYS A 139 -4.14 -2.21 10.73
N SER A 140 -3.91 -3.51 10.85
CA SER A 140 -2.54 -4.05 10.87
C SER A 140 -1.83 -3.61 9.59
N PHE A 141 -0.69 -2.93 9.75
CA PHE A 141 0.07 -2.32 8.67
C PHE A 141 1.51 -2.85 8.68
N TYR A 142 1.92 -3.38 7.55
CA TYR A 142 3.28 -3.88 7.31
C TYR A 142 3.90 -3.11 6.14
N SER A 143 5.20 -2.95 6.16
CA SER A 143 5.93 -2.22 5.13
C SER A 143 7.22 -2.91 4.74
N LEU A 144 7.53 -2.88 3.45
CA LEU A 144 8.79 -3.33 2.85
C LEU A 144 9.45 -2.16 2.13
N GLY A 145 10.77 -2.14 2.12
CA GLY A 145 11.54 -1.09 1.48
C GLY A 145 13.02 -1.42 1.45
N THR A 146 13.79 -0.58 0.78
CA THR A 146 15.24 -0.77 0.55
C THR A 146 16.05 -0.05 1.62
N ASP A 147 16.10 -0.62 2.82
CA ASP A 147 16.86 -0.04 3.94
C ASP A 147 18.36 -0.38 3.86
N GLY A 148 19.20 0.48 4.39
CA GLY A 148 20.64 0.31 4.46
C GLY A 148 21.41 0.95 3.31
N TYR A 149 22.59 0.44 3.04
CA TYR A 149 23.45 0.96 1.98
C TYR A 149 23.06 0.43 0.60
N GLY A 150 23.20 1.29 -0.42
CA GLY A 150 23.02 0.90 -1.82
C GLY A 150 24.00 -0.22 -2.24
N ARG A 151 23.54 -1.05 -3.16
CA ARG A 151 24.34 -2.15 -3.73
C ARG A 151 24.30 -2.09 -5.24
N SER A 152 25.34 -2.68 -5.87
CA SER A 152 25.41 -2.83 -7.31
C SER A 152 25.18 -4.29 -7.68
N ASP A 153 24.07 -4.57 -8.34
CA ASP A 153 23.71 -5.89 -8.86
C ASP A 153 22.58 -5.73 -9.91
N THR A 154 22.12 -6.83 -10.48
CA THR A 154 20.91 -6.82 -11.29
C THR A 154 19.68 -6.42 -10.47
N ARG A 155 18.69 -5.79 -11.08
CA ARG A 155 17.46 -5.40 -10.36
C ARG A 155 16.76 -6.57 -9.69
N LYS A 156 16.78 -7.74 -10.33
CA LYS A 156 16.20 -8.96 -9.76
C LYS A 156 16.89 -9.32 -8.45
N ASN A 157 18.23 -9.35 -8.44
CA ASN A 157 18.98 -9.69 -7.24
C ASN A 157 18.83 -8.62 -6.16
N LEU A 158 18.80 -7.33 -6.54
CA LEU A 158 18.60 -6.23 -5.59
C LEU A 158 17.22 -6.29 -4.94
N ARG A 159 16.15 -6.54 -5.71
CA ARG A 159 14.80 -6.69 -5.15
C ARG A 159 14.70 -7.87 -4.21
N SER A 160 15.33 -8.99 -4.55
CA SER A 160 15.37 -10.16 -3.66
C SER A 160 16.18 -9.88 -2.40
N PHE A 161 17.33 -9.22 -2.53
CA PHE A 161 18.16 -8.86 -1.38
C PHE A 161 17.45 -7.92 -0.40
N PHE A 162 16.69 -6.94 -0.92
CA PHE A 162 15.92 -5.98 -0.13
C PHE A 162 14.51 -6.47 0.22
N GLU A 163 14.16 -7.70 -0.14
CA GLU A 163 12.85 -8.31 0.17
C GLU A 163 11.65 -7.53 -0.37
N VAL A 164 11.81 -6.91 -1.55
CA VAL A 164 10.74 -6.14 -2.23
C VAL A 164 10.30 -6.76 -3.56
N ASP A 165 10.71 -7.99 -3.83
CA ASP A 165 10.22 -8.79 -4.95
C ASP A 165 8.88 -9.47 -4.63
N LYS A 166 8.24 -10.02 -5.65
CA LYS A 166 6.94 -10.67 -5.53
C LYS A 166 6.95 -11.87 -4.58
N GLU A 167 8.06 -12.62 -4.50
CA GLU A 167 8.20 -13.80 -3.66
C GLU A 167 8.16 -13.41 -2.16
N HIS A 168 8.90 -12.38 -1.79
CA HIS A 168 8.88 -11.84 -0.41
C HIS A 168 7.54 -11.18 -0.08
N ILE A 169 6.96 -10.44 -1.04
CA ILE A 169 5.62 -9.85 -0.86
C ILE A 169 4.59 -10.96 -0.57
N VAL A 170 4.64 -12.10 -1.28
CA VAL A 170 3.77 -13.26 -1.01
C VAL A 170 4.01 -13.79 0.40
N ALA A 171 5.26 -14.02 0.79
CA ALA A 171 5.61 -14.57 2.09
C ALA A 171 5.12 -13.66 3.25
N TYR A 172 5.37 -12.36 3.15
CA TYR A 172 4.88 -11.37 4.13
C TYR A 172 3.35 -11.27 4.14
N SER A 173 2.70 -11.35 2.98
CA SER A 173 1.24 -11.34 2.88
C SER A 173 0.62 -12.54 3.60
N LEU A 174 1.14 -13.73 3.39
CA LEU A 174 0.67 -14.95 4.07
C LEU A 174 0.86 -14.87 5.58
N SER A 175 1.99 -14.37 6.04
CA SER A 175 2.24 -14.12 7.46
C SER A 175 1.26 -13.12 8.04
N ALA A 176 1.02 -11.99 7.37
CA ALA A 176 0.12 -10.95 7.82
C ALA A 176 -1.34 -11.43 7.91
N VAL A 177 -1.79 -12.21 6.93
CA VAL A 177 -3.14 -12.80 6.91
C VAL A 177 -3.29 -13.85 8.00
N SER A 178 -2.32 -14.75 8.17
CA SER A 178 -2.35 -15.79 9.21
C SER A 178 -2.40 -15.19 10.61
N TYR A 179 -1.62 -14.13 10.87
CA TYR A 179 -1.63 -13.44 12.16
C TYR A 179 -3.00 -12.82 12.47
N THR A 180 -3.67 -12.22 11.48
CA THR A 180 -5.02 -11.65 11.66
C THR A 180 -6.07 -12.73 11.95
N HIS A 181 -5.95 -13.91 11.37
CA HIS A 181 -6.85 -15.04 11.66
C HIS A 181 -6.62 -15.67 13.03
N LEU A 182 -5.37 -15.72 13.52
CA LEU A 182 -5.03 -16.26 14.84
C LEU A 182 -5.42 -15.33 15.99
N THR A 183 -5.52 -14.03 15.73
CA THR A 183 -5.86 -13.04 16.78
C THR A 183 -7.35 -12.72 16.88
N LEU A 184 -8.20 -13.33 16.07
CA LEU A 184 -9.65 -13.26 16.28
C LEU A 184 -9.96 -14.05 17.56
N PRO A 185 -10.56 -13.42 18.61
CA PRO A 185 -10.97 -14.15 19.79
C PRO A 185 -12.01 -15.17 19.37
N THR A 186 -11.72 -16.44 19.60
CA THR A 186 -12.75 -17.48 19.66
C THR A 186 -13.64 -17.16 20.85
N THR A 187 -14.64 -16.34 20.64
CA THR A 187 -15.76 -16.24 21.58
C THR A 187 -16.49 -17.56 21.54
N SER A 188 -16.00 -18.53 22.30
CA SER A 188 -16.83 -19.65 22.75
C SER A 188 -17.86 -19.05 23.69
N ALA A 189 -19.07 -18.84 23.19
CA ALA A 189 -20.21 -18.61 24.04
C ALA A 189 -20.40 -19.85 24.89
N VAL A 190 -20.32 -19.68 26.20
CA VAL A 190 -20.89 -20.58 27.21
C VAL A 190 -22.30 -20.10 27.49
#